data_0ccd89da11bfa2b3566495f80a00766a
#
_entry.id   0ccd89da11bfa2b3566495f80a00766a
#
_cell.length_a   1.000
_cell.length_b   1.000
_cell.length_c   1.000
_cell.angle_alpha   90.00
_cell.angle_beta   90.00
_cell.angle_gamma   90.00
#
_symmetry.space_group_name_H-M   'P 1'
#
loop_
_entity.id
_entity.type
_entity.pdbx_description
1 polymer ?
#
loop_
_entity_poly.entity_id
_entity_poly.type
_entity_poly.pdbx_seq_one_letter_code
_entity_poly.pdbx_strand_id
1 'polypeptide(L)'
;MPQFDKDHYTIIKGLIDPDWCKTLYNYVRLNARRCEMKQQHDKEKYREAWDGTFTDKQCPGNYAQYGDPLMDSMLMMHGKQIEIVTGMQLAPSYTYYRMYQNNAILERHKDRPSCEISATVCLDWDDSNQSPRKPWSIWIKNDQGEIAVDLEPGDAMVY
;
A
#
# COMPACT_ATOMS: atom_id res chain seq x y z
N MET A 1 -3.43 -26.68 7.34
CA MET A 1 -3.78 -25.67 6.33
C MET A 1 -3.25 -24.35 6.82
N PRO A 2 -2.58 -23.55 5.98
CA PRO A 2 -2.22 -22.19 6.34
C PRO A 2 -3.45 -21.40 6.77
N GLN A 3 -3.30 -20.43 7.64
CA GLN A 3 -4.42 -19.58 8.10
C GLN A 3 -5.08 -18.86 6.91
N PHE A 4 -4.28 -18.54 5.88
CA PHE A 4 -4.74 -17.96 4.63
C PHE A 4 -5.86 -18.76 3.95
N ASP A 5 -5.76 -20.10 3.87
CA ASP A 5 -6.78 -20.95 3.24
C ASP A 5 -8.13 -20.89 3.96
N LYS A 6 -8.12 -20.60 5.26
CA LYS A 6 -9.32 -20.60 6.10
C LYS A 6 -10.00 -19.25 6.14
N ASP A 7 -9.21 -18.19 6.29
CA ASP A 7 -9.72 -16.86 6.56
C ASP A 7 -9.67 -15.94 5.33
N HIS A 8 -9.04 -16.40 4.24
CA HIS A 8 -8.76 -15.66 3.01
C HIS A 8 -7.92 -14.40 3.22
N TYR A 9 -7.21 -14.32 4.34
CA TYR A 9 -6.17 -13.33 4.60
C TYR A 9 -5.22 -13.81 5.69
N THR A 10 -4.05 -13.20 5.74
CA THR A 10 -3.10 -13.40 6.83
C THR A 10 -2.30 -12.12 7.06
N ILE A 11 -1.72 -11.98 8.24
CA ILE A 11 -0.86 -10.84 8.59
C ILE A 11 0.56 -11.32 8.77
N ILE A 12 1.49 -10.68 8.07
CA ILE A 12 2.92 -10.85 8.26
C ILE A 12 3.39 -9.67 9.10
N LYS A 13 3.79 -9.93 10.34
CA LYS A 13 4.35 -8.91 11.21
C LYS A 13 5.79 -8.63 10.83
N GLY A 14 6.11 -7.33 10.67
CA GLY A 14 7.46 -6.89 10.38
C GLY A 14 8.01 -7.44 9.05
N LEU A 15 7.19 -7.53 8.00
CA LEU A 15 7.64 -7.92 6.66
C LEU A 15 8.77 -7.00 6.18
N ILE A 16 8.63 -5.71 6.46
CA ILE A 16 9.64 -4.70 6.17
C ILE A 16 10.16 -4.14 7.49
N ASP A 17 11.47 -3.98 7.59
CA ASP A 17 12.11 -3.36 8.75
C ASP A 17 11.59 -1.93 8.96
N PRO A 18 11.30 -1.49 10.21
CA PRO A 18 10.75 -0.16 10.50
C PRO A 18 11.61 1.01 10.02
N ASP A 19 12.94 0.89 10.04
CA ASP A 19 13.83 1.95 9.53
C ASP A 19 13.74 2.06 8.01
N TRP A 20 13.57 0.93 7.33
CA TRP A 20 13.25 0.90 5.91
C TRP A 20 11.88 1.51 5.62
N CYS A 21 10.87 1.18 6.40
CA CYS A 21 9.53 1.77 6.25
C CYS A 21 9.57 3.29 6.33
N LYS A 22 10.28 3.83 7.30
CA LYS A 22 10.49 5.28 7.45
C LYS A 22 11.19 5.89 6.22
N THR A 23 12.17 5.19 5.67
CA THR A 23 12.86 5.61 4.44
C THR A 23 11.92 5.62 3.25
N LEU A 24 11.13 4.55 3.05
CA LEU A 24 10.15 4.44 1.99
C LEU A 24 9.03 5.47 2.14
N TYR A 25 8.55 5.71 3.35
CA TYR A 25 7.57 6.76 3.63
C TYR A 25 8.08 8.14 3.23
N ASN A 26 9.30 8.50 3.60
CA ASN A 26 9.92 9.76 3.18
C ASN A 26 10.09 9.83 1.66
N TYR A 27 10.46 8.74 1.02
CA TYR A 27 10.54 8.63 -0.44
C TYR A 27 9.18 8.95 -1.09
N VAL A 28 8.09 8.35 -0.60
CA VAL A 28 6.72 8.62 -1.09
C VAL A 28 6.35 10.08 -0.92
N ARG A 29 6.65 10.69 0.25
CA ARG A 29 6.39 12.12 0.50
C ARG A 29 7.14 13.03 -0.46
N LEU A 30 8.40 12.73 -0.74
CA LEU A 30 9.21 13.51 -1.68
C LEU A 30 8.72 13.35 -3.12
N ASN A 31 8.27 12.16 -3.52
CA ASN A 31 7.65 11.94 -4.83
C ASN A 31 6.34 12.72 -4.97
N ALA A 32 5.49 12.72 -3.93
CA ALA A 32 4.28 13.53 -3.92
C ALA A 32 4.60 15.02 -4.12
N ARG A 33 5.57 15.53 -3.37
CA ARG A 33 6.00 16.92 -3.52
C ARG A 33 6.56 17.23 -4.90
N ARG A 34 7.37 16.33 -5.47
CA ARG A 34 7.88 16.47 -6.84
C ARG A 34 6.75 16.50 -7.87
N CYS A 35 5.74 15.63 -7.70
CA CYS A 35 4.55 15.61 -8.56
C CYS A 35 3.82 16.95 -8.53
N GLU A 36 3.54 17.49 -7.33
CA GLU A 36 2.92 18.81 -7.16
C GLU A 36 3.69 19.91 -7.87
N MET A 37 5.00 19.96 -7.65
CA MET A 37 5.86 20.99 -8.25
C MET A 37 5.84 20.92 -9.78
N LYS A 38 5.89 19.72 -10.36
CA LYS A 38 5.80 19.55 -11.81
C LYS A 38 4.44 19.96 -12.35
N GLN A 39 3.37 19.59 -11.68
CA GLN A 39 2.02 19.98 -12.09
C GLN A 39 1.79 21.50 -12.02
N GLN A 40 2.41 22.17 -11.06
CA GLN A 40 2.27 23.61 -10.87
C GLN A 40 3.19 24.45 -11.79
N HIS A 41 4.44 24.01 -11.94
CA HIS A 41 5.50 24.85 -12.51
C HIS A 41 6.16 24.30 -13.76
N ASP A 42 5.99 23.02 -14.09
CA ASP A 42 6.67 22.36 -15.20
C ASP A 42 5.79 21.28 -15.84
N LYS A 43 4.58 21.69 -16.21
CA LYS A 43 3.55 20.77 -16.76
C LYS A 43 4.03 20.01 -18.00
N GLU A 44 4.93 20.60 -18.78
CA GLU A 44 5.48 19.95 -19.98
C GLU A 44 6.34 18.75 -19.66
N LYS A 45 6.97 18.71 -18.48
CA LYS A 45 7.78 17.60 -18.00
C LYS A 45 7.04 16.62 -17.09
N TYR A 46 5.83 16.96 -16.69
CA TYR A 46 5.00 16.05 -15.90
C TYR A 46 4.59 14.84 -16.73
N ARG A 47 4.77 13.66 -16.16
CA ARG A 47 4.33 12.38 -16.73
C ARG A 47 3.72 11.54 -15.61
N GLU A 48 2.40 11.35 -15.64
CA GLU A 48 1.69 10.59 -14.62
C GLU A 48 2.31 9.21 -14.36
N ALA A 49 2.70 8.50 -15.41
CA ALA A 49 3.32 7.18 -15.30
C ALA A 49 4.65 7.16 -14.50
N TRP A 50 5.34 8.30 -14.41
CA TRP A 50 6.63 8.42 -13.72
C TRP A 50 6.58 9.27 -12.46
N ASP A 51 5.65 10.20 -12.42
CA ASP A 51 5.56 11.20 -11.36
C ASP A 51 4.42 10.91 -10.39
N GLY A 52 3.55 9.93 -10.71
CA GLY A 52 2.34 9.67 -9.95
C GLY A 52 1.24 10.70 -10.21
N THR A 53 0.18 10.64 -9.43
CA THR A 53 -1.02 11.45 -9.65
C THR A 53 -1.75 11.76 -8.36
N PHE A 54 -2.51 12.87 -8.35
CA PHE A 54 -3.52 13.20 -7.33
C PHE A 54 -4.95 13.02 -7.83
N THR A 55 -5.11 12.51 -9.07
CA THR A 55 -6.40 12.40 -9.74
C THR A 55 -6.91 10.96 -9.85
N ASP A 56 -6.37 10.06 -9.03
CA ASP A 56 -6.88 8.69 -8.95
C ASP A 56 -8.37 8.70 -8.60
N LYS A 57 -9.18 8.05 -9.44
CA LYS A 57 -10.64 8.03 -9.29
C LYS A 57 -11.13 7.30 -8.04
N GLN A 58 -10.35 6.34 -7.52
CA GLN A 58 -10.71 5.62 -6.30
C GLN A 58 -10.56 6.48 -5.04
N CYS A 59 -9.58 7.39 -5.05
CA CYS A 59 -9.29 8.23 -3.89
C CYS A 59 -8.76 9.61 -4.34
N PRO A 60 -9.60 10.48 -4.93
CA PRO A 60 -9.18 11.77 -5.46
C PRO A 60 -8.53 12.65 -4.39
N GLY A 61 -7.53 13.45 -4.79
CA GLY A 61 -6.79 14.34 -3.90
C GLY A 61 -5.69 13.66 -3.10
N ASN A 62 -5.56 12.33 -3.19
CA ASN A 62 -4.52 11.57 -2.53
C ASN A 62 -3.45 11.16 -3.54
N TYR A 63 -2.18 11.38 -3.16
CA TYR A 63 -1.08 11.00 -4.05
C TYR A 63 -1.01 9.49 -4.22
N ALA A 64 -0.88 9.06 -5.46
CA ALA A 64 -0.74 7.66 -5.81
C ALA A 64 0.24 7.47 -6.97
N GLN A 65 0.91 6.33 -6.99
CA GLN A 65 1.79 5.94 -8.10
C GLN A 65 1.76 4.44 -8.33
N TYR A 66 1.73 4.09 -9.60
CA TYR A 66 1.77 2.72 -10.11
C TYR A 66 3.18 2.39 -10.63
N GLY A 67 3.67 1.19 -10.34
CA GLY A 67 4.88 0.66 -10.98
C GLY A 67 6.14 1.46 -10.67
N ASP A 68 6.33 1.89 -9.42
CA ASP A 68 7.55 2.57 -8.99
C ASP A 68 8.72 1.58 -8.90
N PRO A 69 9.87 1.83 -9.54
CA PRO A 69 10.98 0.87 -9.59
C PRO A 69 11.53 0.45 -8.21
N LEU A 70 11.52 1.36 -7.22
CA LEU A 70 11.96 1.01 -5.87
C LEU A 70 10.94 0.08 -5.21
N MET A 71 9.65 0.38 -5.33
CA MET A 71 8.60 -0.46 -4.76
C MET A 71 8.48 -1.81 -5.49
N ASP A 72 8.67 -1.85 -6.81
CA ASP A 72 8.73 -3.11 -7.57
C ASP A 72 9.92 -3.97 -7.13
N SER A 73 11.05 -3.35 -6.78
CA SER A 73 12.18 -4.07 -6.18
C SER A 73 11.82 -4.66 -4.80
N MET A 74 11.08 -3.92 -3.98
CA MET A 74 10.57 -4.44 -2.70
C MET A 74 9.61 -5.61 -2.90
N LEU A 75 8.73 -5.56 -3.90
CA LEU A 75 7.86 -6.67 -4.27
C LEU A 75 8.68 -7.93 -4.59
N MET A 76 9.72 -7.79 -5.40
CA MET A 76 10.61 -8.90 -5.75
C MET A 76 11.35 -9.48 -4.52
N MET A 77 11.82 -8.61 -3.63
CA MET A 77 12.54 -9.02 -2.42
C MET A 77 11.66 -9.82 -1.45
N HIS A 78 10.39 -9.46 -1.33
CA HIS A 78 9.48 -10.05 -0.33
C HIS A 78 8.53 -11.10 -0.88
N GLY A 79 8.55 -11.35 -2.19
CA GLY A 79 7.66 -12.33 -2.84
C GLY A 79 7.71 -13.72 -2.20
N LYS A 80 8.92 -14.16 -1.77
CA LYS A 80 9.06 -15.48 -1.13
C LYS A 80 8.34 -15.60 0.22
N GLN A 81 8.29 -14.54 1.00
CA GLN A 81 7.54 -14.52 2.26
C GLN A 81 6.03 -14.63 2.00
N ILE A 82 5.55 -13.97 0.94
CA ILE A 82 4.13 -14.08 0.53
C ILE A 82 3.81 -15.51 0.07
N GLU A 83 4.67 -16.14 -0.73
CA GLU A 83 4.51 -17.55 -1.13
C GLU A 83 4.44 -18.50 0.07
N ILE A 84 5.28 -18.28 1.09
CA ILE A 84 5.30 -19.12 2.29
C ILE A 84 3.97 -19.06 3.04
N VAL A 85 3.39 -17.87 3.23
CA VAL A 85 2.16 -17.71 4.02
C VAL A 85 0.92 -18.11 3.25
N THR A 86 0.93 -18.02 1.92
CA THR A 86 -0.18 -18.44 1.05
C THR A 86 -0.10 -19.92 0.66
N GLY A 87 1.09 -20.51 0.70
CA GLY A 87 1.33 -21.85 0.17
C GLY A 87 1.30 -21.93 -1.36
N MET A 88 1.32 -20.79 -2.05
CA MET A 88 1.18 -20.68 -3.52
C MET A 88 2.50 -20.29 -4.16
N GLN A 89 2.71 -20.70 -5.41
CA GLN A 89 3.72 -20.12 -6.28
C GLN A 89 3.15 -18.87 -6.94
N LEU A 90 3.82 -17.73 -6.77
CA LEU A 90 3.33 -16.45 -7.22
C LEU A 90 4.27 -15.82 -8.23
N ALA A 91 3.70 -15.14 -9.22
CA ALA A 91 4.44 -14.27 -10.12
C ALA A 91 4.20 -12.81 -9.71
N PRO A 92 5.25 -12.01 -9.45
CA PRO A 92 5.09 -10.60 -9.13
C PRO A 92 4.47 -9.87 -10.33
N SER A 93 3.45 -9.05 -10.06
CA SER A 93 2.75 -8.28 -11.09
C SER A 93 3.21 -6.82 -11.08
N TYR A 94 2.82 -6.06 -10.08
CA TYR A 94 3.18 -4.65 -9.95
C TYR A 94 3.02 -4.17 -8.52
N THR A 95 3.54 -2.99 -8.24
CA THR A 95 3.26 -2.26 -7.01
C THR A 95 2.38 -1.04 -7.28
N TYR A 96 1.66 -0.67 -6.25
CA TYR A 96 0.89 0.55 -6.21
C TYR A 96 0.96 1.13 -4.81
N TYR A 97 1.33 2.39 -4.67
CA TYR A 97 1.29 3.02 -3.37
C TYR A 97 0.40 4.27 -3.37
N ARG A 98 -0.15 4.56 -2.22
CA ARG A 98 -1.00 5.72 -2.00
C ARG A 98 -0.68 6.38 -0.66
N MET A 99 -0.62 7.70 -0.67
CA MET A 99 -0.49 8.52 0.53
C MET A 99 -1.84 9.13 0.85
N TYR A 100 -2.53 8.54 1.81
CA TYR A 100 -3.84 8.99 2.23
C TYR A 100 -3.73 10.27 3.05
N GLN A 101 -4.56 11.25 2.73
CA GLN A 101 -4.72 12.47 3.51
C GLN A 101 -5.79 12.25 4.60
N ASN A 102 -5.84 13.17 5.56
CA ASN A 102 -6.89 13.14 6.57
C ASN A 102 -8.29 13.17 5.93
N ASN A 103 -9.19 12.33 6.43
CA ASN A 103 -10.54 12.11 5.90
C ASN A 103 -10.61 11.50 4.48
N ALA A 104 -9.52 10.98 3.94
CA ALA A 104 -9.58 10.22 2.71
C ALA A 104 -10.44 8.96 2.89
N ILE A 105 -11.23 8.62 1.88
CA ILE A 105 -12.06 7.42 1.86
C ILE A 105 -11.67 6.62 0.62
N LEU A 106 -11.27 5.38 0.83
CA LEU A 106 -11.17 4.39 -0.22
C LEU A 106 -12.42 3.52 -0.15
N GLU A 107 -13.32 3.72 -1.09
CA GLU A 107 -14.56 2.95 -1.16
C GLU A 107 -14.25 1.46 -1.35
N ARG A 108 -15.18 0.65 -0.86
CA ARG A 108 -15.08 -0.80 -1.01
C ARG A 108 -15.00 -1.19 -2.47
N HIS A 109 -14.00 -1.96 -2.82
CA HIS A 109 -13.75 -2.46 -4.16
C HIS A 109 -13.19 -3.89 -4.14
N LYS A 110 -12.99 -4.47 -5.30
CA LYS A 110 -12.18 -5.66 -5.52
C LYS A 110 -11.00 -5.28 -6.37
N ASP A 111 -9.87 -5.88 -6.09
CA ASP A 111 -8.70 -5.75 -6.93
C ASP A 111 -8.93 -6.35 -8.32
N ARG A 112 -8.06 -6.03 -9.25
CA ARG A 112 -8.14 -6.55 -10.62
C ARG A 112 -7.95 -8.07 -10.62
N PRO A 113 -8.51 -8.80 -11.57
CA PRO A 113 -8.31 -10.25 -11.68
C PRO A 113 -6.84 -10.67 -11.78
N SER A 114 -5.96 -9.80 -12.27
CA SER A 114 -4.51 -10.06 -12.31
C SER A 114 -3.82 -9.95 -10.94
N CYS A 115 -4.53 -9.52 -9.89
CA CYS A 115 -4.07 -9.45 -8.52
C CYS A 115 -4.81 -10.53 -7.72
N GLU A 116 -4.56 -11.81 -8.07
CA GLU A 116 -5.18 -12.94 -7.36
C GLU A 116 -4.78 -12.96 -5.89
N ILE A 117 -3.55 -12.55 -5.60
CA ILE A 117 -3.03 -12.33 -4.25
C ILE A 117 -2.53 -10.91 -4.19
N SER A 118 -3.03 -10.15 -3.24
CA SER A 118 -2.58 -8.81 -2.92
C SER A 118 -1.91 -8.76 -1.55
N ALA A 119 -0.95 -7.87 -1.40
CA ALA A 119 -0.33 -7.58 -0.11
C ALA A 119 -0.33 -6.06 0.13
N THR A 120 -1.01 -5.62 1.16
CA THR A 120 -0.97 -4.22 1.60
C THR A 120 0.01 -4.08 2.74
N VAL A 121 1.00 -3.21 2.58
CA VAL A 121 2.03 -2.92 3.58
C VAL A 121 1.82 -1.52 4.14
N CYS A 122 1.78 -1.40 5.47
CA CYS A 122 1.84 -0.10 6.13
C CYS A 122 3.28 0.39 6.14
N LEU A 123 3.55 1.55 5.52
CA LEU A 123 4.89 2.16 5.58
C LEU A 123 5.05 3.04 6.81
N ASP A 124 4.12 3.95 7.03
CA ASP A 124 4.09 4.82 8.21
C ASP A 124 2.79 5.65 8.18
N TRP A 125 2.53 6.38 9.26
CA TRP A 125 1.50 7.41 9.33
C TRP A 125 1.96 8.59 10.18
N ASP A 126 1.45 9.77 9.89
CA ASP A 126 1.66 10.96 10.70
C ASP A 126 0.49 11.10 11.69
N ASP A 127 0.78 10.88 12.96
CA ASP A 127 -0.16 11.03 14.06
C ASP A 127 0.16 12.22 14.98
N SER A 128 0.98 13.14 14.52
CA SER A 128 1.47 14.28 15.31
C SER A 128 0.36 15.11 15.95
N ASN A 129 -0.86 15.04 15.42
CA ASN A 129 -2.04 15.74 15.92
C ASN A 129 -3.07 14.83 16.62
N GLN A 130 -2.75 13.56 16.85
CA GLN A 130 -3.66 12.60 17.48
C GLN A 130 -3.10 12.06 18.80
N SER A 131 -3.93 12.11 19.85
CA SER A 131 -3.66 11.44 21.12
C SER A 131 -4.97 10.89 21.67
N PRO A 132 -5.10 9.59 21.95
CA PRO A 132 -4.10 8.53 21.71
C PRO A 132 -3.95 8.18 20.22
N ARG A 133 -2.77 7.67 19.87
CA ARG A 133 -2.46 7.15 18.53
C ARG A 133 -3.48 6.08 18.14
N LYS A 134 -4.09 6.24 16.98
CA LYS A 134 -4.99 5.23 16.40
C LYS A 134 -4.48 4.82 15.03
N PRO A 135 -4.20 3.53 14.81
CA PRO A 135 -3.94 3.04 13.48
C PRO A 135 -5.18 3.26 12.59
N TRP A 136 -4.94 3.45 11.29
CA TRP A 136 -6.01 3.49 10.33
C TRP A 136 -6.30 2.08 9.85
N SER A 137 -7.39 1.51 10.32
CA SER A 137 -7.78 0.14 9.99
C SER A 137 -8.09 -0.03 8.51
N ILE A 138 -7.58 -1.11 7.92
CA ILE A 138 -8.02 -1.63 6.63
C ILE A 138 -9.19 -2.57 6.89
N TRP A 139 -10.26 -2.42 6.14
CA TRP A 139 -11.43 -3.28 6.24
C TRP A 139 -11.45 -4.30 5.11
N ILE A 140 -11.54 -5.58 5.45
CA ILE A 140 -11.76 -6.66 4.50
C ILE A 140 -13.10 -7.33 4.78
N LYS A 141 -13.69 -7.94 3.77
CA LYS A 141 -14.87 -8.78 3.91
C LYS A 141 -14.59 -10.18 3.43
N ASN A 142 -14.83 -11.15 4.30
CA ASN A 142 -14.84 -12.57 3.98
C ASN A 142 -16.22 -13.18 4.32
N ASP A 143 -16.31 -14.52 4.32
CA ASP A 143 -17.54 -15.26 4.61
C ASP A 143 -18.02 -15.10 6.07
N GLN A 144 -17.14 -14.64 6.97
CA GLN A 144 -17.45 -14.41 8.37
C GLN A 144 -17.96 -12.98 8.63
N GLY A 145 -17.83 -12.08 7.66
CA GLY A 145 -18.26 -10.68 7.77
C GLY A 145 -17.18 -9.65 7.44
N GLU A 146 -17.33 -8.46 7.97
CA GLU A 146 -16.35 -7.37 7.82
C GLU A 146 -15.40 -7.37 9.01
N ILE A 147 -14.11 -7.30 8.71
CA ILE A 147 -13.02 -7.37 9.68
C ILE A 147 -12.15 -6.13 9.53
N ALA A 148 -11.93 -5.42 10.63
CA ALA A 148 -10.95 -4.34 10.71
C ALA A 148 -9.57 -4.91 11.02
N VAL A 149 -8.58 -4.55 10.23
CA VAL A 149 -7.18 -4.97 10.39
C VAL A 149 -6.32 -3.74 10.62
N ASP A 150 -5.66 -3.70 11.76
CA ASP A 150 -4.69 -2.67 12.11
C ASP A 150 -3.27 -3.15 11.79
N LEU A 151 -2.56 -2.37 10.99
CA LEU A 151 -1.17 -2.65 10.61
C LEU A 151 -0.26 -1.60 11.23
N GLU A 152 0.78 -2.06 11.91
CA GLU A 152 1.91 -1.22 12.30
C GLU A 152 2.89 -1.03 11.13
N PRO A 153 3.74 0.02 11.16
CA PRO A 153 4.76 0.18 10.11
C PRO A 153 5.61 -1.08 9.94
N GLY A 154 5.67 -1.58 8.71
CA GLY A 154 6.34 -2.82 8.35
C GLY A 154 5.46 -4.05 8.32
N ASP A 155 4.27 -4.01 8.91
CA ASP A 155 3.31 -5.11 8.80
C ASP A 155 2.68 -5.17 7.40
N ALA A 156 2.37 -6.38 6.96
CA ALA A 156 1.64 -6.62 5.72
C ALA A 156 0.39 -7.47 5.97
N MET A 157 -0.70 -7.09 5.34
CA MET A 157 -1.88 -7.95 5.18
C MET A 157 -1.85 -8.55 3.78
N VAL A 158 -1.88 -9.87 3.70
CA VAL A 158 -1.97 -10.66 2.46
C VAL A 158 -3.39 -11.19 2.32
N TYR A 159 -4.05 -10.99 1.16
CA TYR A 159 -5.45 -11.34 0.90
C TYR A 159 -5.71 -11.63 -0.56
#